data_03ffd32d235da69699cb5739a7c970f8
#
_entry.id   03ffd32d235da69699cb5739a7c970f8
#
_cell.length_a   1.000
_cell.length_b   1.000
_cell.length_c   1.000
_cell.angle_alpha   90.00
_cell.angle_beta   90.00
_cell.angle_gamma   90.00
#
_symmetry.space_group_name_H-M   'P 1'
#
loop_
_entity.id
_entity.type
_entity.pdbx_description
1 polymer ?
#
loop_
_entity_poly.entity_id
_entity_poly.type
_entity_poly.pdbx_seq_one_letter_code
_entity_poly.pdbx_strand_id
1 'polypeptide(L)'
;MDNKVVLVLVDGMVPESLNACAHSFVSELLEKSISNLSAQTVMPSVTLPCHMSLFHSVPPQRHGILTNTYVPQVRPIIGLFDHLKKCGKTTASFYNWEELRDLSRPGSLSYSYFVSLHDHDNTDDLLTDNAIEYIKDRSPDF
;
A
#
# COMPACT_ATOMS: atom_id res chain seq x y z
N MET A 1 13.94 -20.11 5.00
CA MET A 1 12.82 -19.39 5.65
C MET A 1 12.14 -18.59 4.55
N ASP A 2 10.85 -18.83 4.34
CA ASP A 2 10.11 -17.99 3.41
C ASP A 2 9.82 -16.65 4.12
N ASN A 3 10.51 -15.60 3.69
CA ASN A 3 10.28 -14.27 4.21
C ASN A 3 8.93 -13.76 3.72
N LYS A 4 8.12 -13.27 4.66
CA LYS A 4 6.84 -12.62 4.38
C LYS A 4 6.97 -11.13 4.59
N VAL A 5 6.23 -10.35 3.81
CA VAL A 5 6.28 -8.88 3.87
C VAL A 5 4.88 -8.34 4.11
N VAL A 6 4.75 -7.44 5.05
CA VAL A 6 3.55 -6.61 5.25
C VAL A 6 3.94 -5.16 4.99
N LEU A 7 3.33 -4.55 4.01
CA LEU A 7 3.47 -3.11 3.72
C LEU A 7 2.22 -2.39 4.23
N VAL A 8 2.42 -1.47 5.17
CA VAL A 8 1.35 -0.61 5.69
C VAL A 8 1.60 0.81 5.20
N LEU A 9 0.63 1.40 4.53
CA LEU A 9 0.66 2.78 4.06
C LEU A 9 -0.41 3.57 4.82
N VAL A 10 0.02 4.60 5.54
CA VAL A 10 -0.84 5.52 6.30
C VAL A 10 -0.78 6.86 5.60
N ASP A 11 -1.85 7.20 4.86
CA ASP A 11 -1.93 8.47 4.13
C ASP A 11 -2.13 9.64 5.09
N GLY A 12 -1.59 10.80 4.73
CA GLY A 12 -1.70 12.03 5.53
C GLY A 12 -0.87 12.07 6.81
N MET A 13 -0.16 11.02 7.17
CA MET A 13 0.71 10.99 8.34
C MET A 13 2.01 11.77 8.09
N VAL A 14 2.41 12.60 9.05
CA VAL A 14 3.70 13.32 9.03
C VAL A 14 4.66 12.75 10.07
N PRO A 15 6.00 12.88 9.88
CA PRO A 15 6.99 12.32 10.81
C PRO A 15 6.81 12.79 12.26
N GLU A 16 6.35 14.02 12.46
CA GLU A 16 6.10 14.62 13.77
C GLU A 16 5.02 13.86 14.56
N SER A 17 4.06 13.23 13.84
CA SER A 17 3.01 12.41 14.46
C SER A 17 3.59 11.22 15.23
N LEU A 18 4.65 10.61 14.73
CA LEU A 18 5.32 9.47 15.39
C LEU A 18 5.95 9.90 16.71
N ASN A 19 6.56 11.08 16.74
CA ASN A 19 7.16 11.62 17.95
C ASN A 19 6.11 12.10 18.97
N ALA A 20 4.97 12.60 18.48
CA ALA A 20 3.86 13.05 19.33
C ALA A 20 2.97 11.90 19.83
N CYS A 21 3.04 10.74 19.18
CA CYS A 21 2.26 9.57 19.53
C CYS A 21 2.79 8.95 20.84
N ALA A 22 2.00 9.05 21.91
CA ALA A 22 2.35 8.47 23.22
C ALA A 22 2.07 6.95 23.32
N HIS A 23 1.86 6.26 22.19
CA HIS A 23 1.54 4.84 22.19
C HIS A 23 2.81 3.98 22.32
N SER A 24 2.83 3.08 23.31
CA SER A 24 4.01 2.24 23.62
C SER A 24 4.49 1.39 22.45
N PHE A 25 3.56 0.86 21.62
CA PHE A 25 3.91 0.07 20.44
C PHE A 25 4.70 0.89 19.40
N VAL A 26 4.34 2.17 19.19
CA VAL A 26 5.05 3.04 18.23
C VAL A 26 6.48 3.30 18.70
N SER A 27 6.66 3.55 20.00
CA SER A 27 8.00 3.71 20.59
C SER A 27 8.83 2.44 20.43
N GLU A 28 8.26 1.29 20.75
CA GLU A 28 8.94 -0.01 20.60
C GLU A 28 9.28 -0.32 19.13
N LEU A 29 8.39 0.01 18.20
CA LEU A 29 8.62 -0.16 16.76
C LEU A 29 9.81 0.70 16.30
N LEU A 30 9.86 1.96 16.70
CA LEU A 30 10.97 2.86 16.34
C LEU A 30 12.31 2.37 16.90
N GLU A 31 12.33 1.85 18.11
CA GLU A 31 13.54 1.31 18.75
C GLU A 31 14.06 0.02 18.07
N LYS A 32 13.15 -0.83 17.55
CA LYS A 32 13.48 -2.15 16.98
C LYS A 32 13.58 -2.15 15.46
N SER A 33 13.34 -1.04 14.80
CA SER A 33 13.32 -0.93 13.34
C SER A 33 14.37 0.04 12.80
N ILE A 34 14.60 -0.03 11.49
CA ILE A 34 15.32 1.01 10.76
C ILE A 34 14.29 2.05 10.35
N SER A 35 14.49 3.31 10.75
CA SER A 35 13.59 4.42 10.47
C SER A 35 14.25 5.50 9.61
N ASN A 36 13.46 6.15 8.75
CA ASN A 36 13.85 7.34 8.01
C ASN A 36 12.68 8.36 8.08
N LEU A 37 12.90 9.45 8.79
CA LEU A 37 11.91 10.52 9.00
C LEU A 37 12.03 11.67 7.99
N SER A 38 12.96 11.58 7.03
CA SER A 38 13.19 12.58 5.98
C SER A 38 13.01 12.05 4.57
N ALA A 39 12.33 10.91 4.43
CA ALA A 39 12.02 10.36 3.11
C ALA A 39 11.14 11.34 2.31
N GLN A 40 11.38 11.40 1.00
CA GLN A 40 10.63 12.25 0.08
C GLN A 40 9.87 11.39 -0.92
N THR A 41 8.68 11.84 -1.28
CA THR A 41 7.88 11.23 -2.34
C THR A 41 8.26 11.77 -3.71
N VAL A 42 7.68 11.21 -4.77
CA VAL A 42 7.81 11.74 -6.14
C VAL A 42 7.01 13.03 -6.33
N MET A 43 7.29 13.75 -7.42
CA MET A 43 6.51 14.92 -7.83
C MET A 43 5.67 14.60 -9.08
N PRO A 44 4.36 14.94 -9.09
CA PRO A 44 3.62 15.65 -8.03
C PRO A 44 3.40 14.74 -6.80
N SER A 45 3.47 15.34 -5.60
CA SER A 45 3.28 14.66 -4.31
C SER A 45 1.78 14.48 -4.00
N VAL A 46 1.09 13.79 -4.89
CA VAL A 46 -0.33 13.47 -4.82
C VAL A 46 -0.48 11.98 -4.57
N THR A 47 -1.50 11.54 -3.86
CA THR A 47 -1.65 10.17 -3.37
C THR A 47 -1.51 9.11 -4.46
N LEU A 48 -2.35 9.14 -5.50
CA LEU A 48 -2.31 8.10 -6.54
C LEU A 48 -1.00 8.08 -7.34
N PRO A 49 -0.42 9.21 -7.80
CA PRO A 49 0.91 9.24 -8.42
C PRO A 49 2.00 8.64 -7.56
N CYS A 50 1.99 8.91 -6.24
CA CYS A 50 2.97 8.38 -5.31
C CYS A 50 2.85 6.87 -5.17
N HIS A 51 1.62 6.36 -4.98
CA HIS A 51 1.36 4.92 -4.91
C HIS A 51 1.71 4.22 -6.23
N MET A 52 1.33 4.79 -7.37
CA MET A 52 1.70 4.25 -8.69
C MET A 52 3.22 4.15 -8.85
N SER A 53 3.95 5.19 -8.45
CA SER A 53 5.43 5.16 -8.50
C SER A 53 6.02 4.11 -7.58
N LEU A 54 5.49 3.96 -6.35
CA LEU A 54 5.93 2.97 -5.38
C LEU A 54 5.73 1.54 -5.90
N PHE A 55 4.52 1.22 -6.38
CA PHE A 55 4.17 -0.13 -6.81
C PHE A 55 4.68 -0.51 -8.21
N HIS A 56 5.06 0.47 -9.04
CA HIS A 56 5.58 0.22 -10.40
C HIS A 56 7.07 0.55 -10.53
N SER A 57 7.69 1.11 -9.49
CA SER A 57 9.12 1.49 -9.47
C SER A 57 9.55 2.42 -10.61
N VAL A 58 8.68 3.33 -11.01
CA VAL A 58 8.92 4.33 -12.06
C VAL A 58 8.36 5.70 -11.68
N PRO A 59 8.91 6.80 -12.18
CA PRO A 59 8.42 8.14 -11.89
C PRO A 59 7.08 8.44 -12.58
N PRO A 60 6.34 9.47 -12.12
CA PRO A 60 5.04 9.86 -12.68
C PRO A 60 5.05 10.12 -14.19
N GLN A 61 6.12 10.69 -14.72
CA GLN A 61 6.29 10.93 -16.16
C GLN A 61 6.29 9.63 -16.98
N ARG A 62 6.63 8.50 -16.36
CA ARG A 62 6.69 7.20 -17.04
C ARG A 62 5.37 6.46 -16.97
N HIS A 63 4.67 6.45 -15.83
CA HIS A 63 3.36 5.80 -15.71
C HIS A 63 2.19 6.72 -16.14
N GLY A 64 2.39 8.04 -16.24
CA GLY A 64 1.41 8.98 -16.77
C GLY A 64 0.29 9.37 -15.80
N ILE A 65 0.29 8.89 -14.57
CA ILE A 65 -0.69 9.26 -13.54
C ILE A 65 -0.15 10.46 -12.77
N LEU A 66 -0.80 11.61 -12.91
CA LEU A 66 -0.34 12.89 -12.35
C LEU A 66 -1.32 13.49 -11.32
N THR A 67 -2.50 12.91 -11.18
CA THR A 67 -3.57 13.33 -10.28
C THR A 67 -4.19 12.11 -9.60
N ASN A 68 -5.15 12.33 -8.71
CA ASN A 68 -5.93 11.24 -8.10
C ASN A 68 -6.99 10.64 -9.05
N THR A 69 -6.78 10.75 -10.35
CA THR A 69 -7.61 10.13 -11.36
C THR A 69 -6.78 9.15 -12.17
N TYR A 70 -7.18 7.90 -12.19
CA TYR A 70 -6.51 6.89 -13.00
C TYR A 70 -6.74 7.14 -14.49
N VAL A 71 -5.66 7.04 -15.25
CA VAL A 71 -5.69 7.08 -16.72
C VAL A 71 -5.02 5.82 -17.25
N PRO A 72 -5.68 5.06 -18.13
CA PRO A 72 -5.09 3.85 -18.69
C PRO A 72 -3.75 4.14 -19.38
N GLN A 73 -2.75 3.36 -19.06
CA GLN A 73 -1.41 3.52 -19.62
C GLN A 73 -1.37 3.04 -21.07
N VAL A 74 -0.89 3.87 -21.98
CA VAL A 74 -0.68 3.49 -23.39
C VAL A 74 0.35 2.37 -23.52
N ARG A 75 1.37 2.38 -22.65
CA ARG A 75 2.38 1.33 -22.52
C ARG A 75 2.41 0.85 -21.07
N PRO A 76 1.59 -0.14 -20.74
CA PRO A 76 1.47 -0.63 -19.38
C PRO A 76 2.81 -1.10 -18.80
N ILE A 77 3.06 -0.72 -17.55
CA ILE A 77 4.25 -1.12 -16.80
C ILE A 77 3.86 -2.30 -15.90
N ILE A 78 4.75 -3.27 -15.79
CA ILE A 78 4.57 -4.39 -14.88
C ILE A 78 4.83 -3.87 -13.46
N GLY A 79 3.83 -3.99 -12.60
CA GLY A 79 3.91 -3.59 -11.20
C GLY A 79 4.40 -4.71 -10.28
N LEU A 80 4.52 -4.38 -9.00
CA LEU A 80 4.96 -5.30 -7.95
C LEU A 80 4.07 -6.55 -7.87
N PHE A 81 2.75 -6.39 -7.88
CA PHE A 81 1.81 -7.52 -7.78
C PHE A 81 1.92 -8.47 -8.98
N ASP A 82 2.07 -7.93 -10.19
CA ASP A 82 2.29 -8.76 -11.40
C ASP A 82 3.61 -9.55 -11.31
N HIS A 83 4.66 -8.89 -10.78
CA HIS A 83 5.97 -9.51 -10.63
C HIS A 83 5.92 -10.64 -9.59
N LEU A 84 5.35 -10.39 -8.44
CA LEU A 84 5.19 -11.39 -7.37
C LEU A 84 4.37 -12.59 -7.87
N LYS A 85 3.28 -12.36 -8.59
CA LYS A 85 2.51 -13.44 -9.20
C LYS A 85 3.34 -14.29 -10.17
N LYS A 86 4.14 -13.67 -11.04
CA LYS A 86 5.05 -14.40 -11.94
C LYS A 86 6.07 -15.25 -11.19
N CYS A 87 6.46 -14.81 -9.98
CA CYS A 87 7.33 -15.57 -9.10
C CYS A 87 6.60 -16.64 -8.26
N GLY A 88 5.31 -16.87 -8.52
CA GLY A 88 4.51 -17.85 -7.80
C GLY A 88 4.16 -17.45 -6.37
N LYS A 89 4.26 -16.15 -6.06
CA LYS A 89 3.96 -15.61 -4.73
C LYS A 89 2.48 -15.27 -4.57
N THR A 90 1.96 -15.49 -3.37
CA THR A 90 0.60 -15.12 -2.98
C THR A 90 0.59 -13.70 -2.42
N THR A 91 -0.37 -12.91 -2.87
CA THR A 91 -0.46 -11.48 -2.50
C THR A 91 -1.88 -11.13 -2.07
N ALA A 92 -2.00 -10.24 -1.07
CA ALA A 92 -3.27 -9.69 -0.62
C ALA A 92 -3.20 -8.17 -0.56
N SER A 93 -4.32 -7.49 -0.83
CA SER A 93 -4.43 -6.03 -0.74
C SER A 93 -5.69 -5.66 0.01
N PHE A 94 -5.57 -4.77 0.99
CA PHE A 94 -6.65 -4.22 1.81
C PHE A 94 -6.60 -2.71 1.69
N TYR A 95 -7.68 -2.06 1.29
CA TYR A 95 -7.69 -0.62 1.05
C TYR A 95 -9.09 -0.03 1.22
N ASN A 96 -9.16 1.27 1.57
CA ASN A 96 -10.40 1.99 1.80
C ASN A 96 -10.65 3.15 0.81
N TRP A 97 -9.73 3.37 -0.12
CA TRP A 97 -9.92 4.33 -1.20
C TRP A 97 -9.92 3.60 -2.55
N GLU A 98 -10.99 3.76 -3.34
CA GLU A 98 -11.25 2.91 -4.51
C GLU A 98 -10.21 3.02 -5.62
N GLU A 99 -9.52 4.15 -5.76
CA GLU A 99 -8.49 4.37 -6.77
C GLU A 99 -7.27 3.46 -6.55
N LEU A 100 -7.05 2.97 -5.33
CA LEU A 100 -5.97 2.03 -5.04
C LEU A 100 -6.18 0.65 -5.69
N ARG A 101 -7.40 0.34 -6.17
CA ARG A 101 -7.67 -0.82 -7.01
C ARG A 101 -6.77 -0.87 -8.25
N ASP A 102 -6.46 0.29 -8.82
CA ASP A 102 -5.71 0.42 -10.06
C ASP A 102 -4.18 0.26 -9.90
N LEU A 103 -3.70 0.06 -8.67
CA LEU A 103 -2.31 -0.35 -8.39
C LEU A 103 -2.03 -1.79 -8.83
N SER A 104 -3.05 -2.61 -8.98
CA SER A 104 -2.98 -4.00 -9.39
C SER A 104 -3.76 -4.24 -10.68
N ARG A 105 -3.28 -5.16 -11.53
CA ARG A 105 -4.05 -5.59 -12.70
C ARG A 105 -5.05 -6.66 -12.32
N PRO A 106 -6.14 -6.80 -13.09
CA PRO A 106 -7.09 -7.90 -12.88
C PRO A 106 -6.36 -9.25 -12.81
N GLY A 107 -6.60 -9.99 -11.74
CA GLY A 107 -6.02 -11.31 -11.52
C GLY A 107 -4.55 -11.31 -11.06
N SER A 108 -3.90 -10.19 -10.78
CA SER A 108 -2.53 -10.17 -10.22
C SER A 108 -2.51 -10.42 -8.71
N LEU A 109 -3.58 -10.07 -7.99
CA LEU A 109 -3.75 -10.36 -6.58
C LEU A 109 -4.35 -11.76 -6.35
N SER A 110 -3.93 -12.42 -5.26
CA SER A 110 -4.59 -13.63 -4.76
C SER A 110 -5.84 -13.29 -3.95
N TYR A 111 -5.83 -12.14 -3.28
CA TYR A 111 -6.96 -11.63 -2.51
C TYR A 111 -7.00 -10.11 -2.54
N SER A 112 -8.19 -9.54 -2.56
CA SER A 112 -8.42 -8.09 -2.49
C SER A 112 -9.65 -7.82 -1.64
N TYR A 113 -9.52 -6.91 -0.66
CA TYR A 113 -10.61 -6.46 0.19
C TYR A 113 -10.68 -4.95 0.18
N PHE A 114 -11.86 -4.44 -0.14
CA PHE A 114 -12.16 -3.00 -0.21
C PHE A 114 -13.33 -2.65 0.69
N VAL A 115 -13.16 -1.59 1.46
CA VAL A 115 -14.24 -0.93 2.23
C VAL A 115 -14.17 0.56 1.94
N SER A 116 -15.24 1.14 1.39
CA SER A 116 -15.26 2.55 1.03
C SER A 116 -15.15 3.45 2.27
N LEU A 117 -14.19 4.34 2.26
CA LEU A 117 -14.03 5.36 3.30
C LEU A 117 -15.23 6.34 3.40
N HIS A 118 -16.07 6.37 2.34
CA HIS A 118 -17.27 7.23 2.29
C HIS A 118 -18.52 6.57 2.90
N ASP A 119 -18.50 5.26 3.08
CA ASP A 119 -19.68 4.49 3.52
C ASP A 119 -19.65 4.13 5.01
N HIS A 120 -18.47 4.23 5.66
CA HIS A 120 -18.26 3.82 7.04
C HIS A 120 -17.30 4.74 7.79
N ASP A 121 -17.58 5.03 9.06
CA ASP A 121 -16.73 5.88 9.91
C ASP A 121 -15.50 5.12 10.48
N ASN A 122 -15.51 3.78 10.45
CA ASN A 122 -14.47 2.92 11.04
C ASN A 122 -13.79 2.01 10.03
N THR A 123 -13.54 2.50 8.83
CA THR A 123 -12.97 1.70 7.73
C THR A 123 -11.59 1.14 8.04
N ASP A 124 -10.76 1.88 8.76
CA ASP A 124 -9.40 1.45 9.12
C ASP A 124 -9.43 0.26 10.09
N ASP A 125 -10.35 0.24 11.05
CA ASP A 125 -10.56 -0.90 11.95
C ASP A 125 -11.03 -2.13 11.17
N LEU A 126 -12.02 -1.96 10.28
CA LEU A 126 -12.54 -3.04 9.44
C LEU A 126 -11.46 -3.64 8.53
N LEU A 127 -10.62 -2.80 7.93
CA LEU A 127 -9.51 -3.23 7.10
C LEU A 127 -8.47 -3.99 7.93
N THR A 128 -8.12 -3.45 9.09
CA THR A 128 -7.11 -4.04 9.98
C THR A 128 -7.55 -5.40 10.47
N ASP A 129 -8.79 -5.54 10.93
CA ASP A 129 -9.35 -6.81 11.43
C ASP A 129 -9.36 -7.86 10.31
N ASN A 130 -9.85 -7.50 9.12
CA ASN A 130 -9.86 -8.40 7.97
C ASN A 130 -8.44 -8.80 7.53
N ALA A 131 -7.49 -7.85 7.54
CA ALA A 131 -6.10 -8.14 7.19
C ALA A 131 -5.47 -9.12 8.19
N ILE A 132 -5.68 -8.91 9.48
CA ILE A 132 -5.17 -9.79 10.56
C ILE A 132 -5.77 -11.20 10.42
N GLU A 133 -7.09 -11.31 10.20
CA GLU A 133 -7.75 -12.60 10.02
C GLU A 133 -7.21 -13.33 8.79
N TYR A 134 -7.11 -12.64 7.66
CA TYR A 134 -6.60 -13.23 6.42
C TYR A 134 -5.14 -13.67 6.54
N ILE A 135 -4.29 -12.86 7.16
CA ILE A 135 -2.87 -13.21 7.37
C ILE A 135 -2.74 -14.46 8.23
N LYS A 136 -3.55 -14.59 9.30
CA LYS A 136 -3.55 -15.76 10.18
C LYS A 136 -4.02 -17.03 9.46
N ASP A 137 -5.05 -16.92 8.62
CA ASP A 137 -5.67 -18.06 7.94
C ASP A 137 -4.89 -18.50 6.68
N ARG A 138 -4.45 -17.55 5.88
CA ARG A 138 -3.89 -17.80 4.54
C ARG A 138 -2.39 -17.60 4.45
N SER A 139 -1.81 -16.83 5.35
CA SER A 139 -0.36 -16.57 5.41
C SER A 139 0.24 -16.17 4.05
N PRO A 140 -0.25 -15.07 3.39
CA PRO A 140 0.26 -14.65 2.09
C PRO A 140 1.75 -14.30 2.16
N ASP A 141 2.40 -14.23 0.99
CA ASP A 141 3.82 -13.83 0.90
C ASP A 141 3.99 -12.30 1.00
N PHE A 142 2.95 -11.53 0.48
CA PHE A 142 2.95 -10.07 0.49
C PHE A 142 1.52 -9.52 0.62
#